data_c6340df906518ca8dca59fe5697892d4
#
_entry.id   c6340df906518ca8dca59fe5697892d4
#
_cell.length_a   1.000
_cell.length_b   1.000
_cell.length_c   1.000
_cell.angle_alpha   90.00
_cell.angle_beta   90.00
_cell.angle_gamma   90.00
#
_symmetry.space_group_name_H-M   'P 1'
#
loop_
_entity.id
_entity.type
_entity.pdbx_description
1 polymer ?
#
loop_
_entity_poly.entity_id
_entity_poly.type
_entity_poly.pdbx_seq_one_letter_code
_entity_poly.pdbx_strand_id
1 'polypeptide(L)'
;KLQLGYGGDTLNTALYCARLGVEAHYVTALGEDARSQWLIDEWRGEGLGVSHVVRIPNRQPGLYWITTDAKGERSFSYWRGESAARQLLSAESTLTRLSVELVTYDLVYFSGITLSLFDQQGLERLWALLRALRGASVRIAFDGNYRPRAWASKELAQSVFAMALRHSDI
;
A
#
# COMPACT_ATOMS: atom_id res chain seq x y z
N LYS A 1 9.22 8.50 -26.88
CA LYS A 1 9.16 7.06 -26.54
C LYS A 1 8.61 6.95 -25.12
N LEU A 2 7.56 6.15 -24.91
CA LEU A 2 7.03 5.85 -23.61
C LEU A 2 7.84 4.75 -22.95
N GLN A 3 8.11 4.90 -21.66
CA GLN A 3 8.71 3.86 -20.83
C GLN A 3 7.71 3.43 -19.76
N LEU A 4 7.43 2.15 -19.71
CA LEU A 4 6.65 1.57 -18.61
C LEU A 4 7.59 1.28 -17.44
N GLY A 5 7.16 1.64 -16.24
CA GLY A 5 7.87 1.35 -15.01
C GLY A 5 6.87 1.18 -13.87
N TYR A 6 7.37 0.85 -12.70
CA TYR A 6 6.57 0.77 -11.49
C TYR A 6 7.23 1.55 -10.35
N GLY A 7 6.42 1.95 -9.41
CA GLY A 7 6.84 2.62 -8.20
C GLY A 7 5.63 2.89 -7.32
N GLY A 8 5.87 3.10 -6.10
CA GLY A 8 4.87 3.38 -5.08
C GLY A 8 5.58 3.62 -3.76
N ASP A 9 4.97 4.32 -2.88
CA ASP A 9 5.49 4.70 -1.59
C ASP A 9 5.97 3.48 -0.78
N THR A 10 5.04 2.71 -0.24
CA THR A 10 5.34 1.49 0.52
C THR A 10 5.96 0.38 -0.33
N LEU A 11 5.65 0.34 -1.64
CA LEU A 11 6.29 -0.59 -2.57
C LEU A 11 7.80 -0.35 -2.67
N ASN A 12 8.22 0.92 -2.80
CA ASN A 12 9.65 1.25 -2.88
C ASN A 12 10.36 0.83 -1.59
N THR A 13 9.78 1.09 -0.43
CA THR A 13 10.32 0.64 0.86
C THR A 13 10.49 -0.89 0.88
N ALA A 14 9.46 -1.65 0.50
CA ALA A 14 9.50 -3.10 0.47
C ALA A 14 10.58 -3.65 -0.49
N LEU A 15 10.68 -3.06 -1.71
CA LEU A 15 11.69 -3.45 -2.69
C LEU A 15 13.11 -3.18 -2.19
N TYR A 16 13.36 -2.03 -1.57
CA TYR A 16 14.69 -1.75 -1.01
C TYR A 16 15.03 -2.66 0.15
N CYS A 17 14.07 -3.01 0.99
CA CYS A 17 14.27 -4.03 2.03
C CYS A 17 14.66 -5.37 1.42
N ALA A 18 13.94 -5.85 0.41
CA ALA A 18 14.25 -7.09 -0.29
C ALA A 18 15.65 -7.07 -0.92
N ARG A 19 16.02 -5.99 -1.62
CA ARG A 19 17.36 -5.79 -2.20
C ARG A 19 18.48 -5.78 -1.17
N LEU A 20 18.18 -5.38 0.06
CA LEU A 20 19.12 -5.40 1.19
C LEU A 20 19.15 -6.74 1.94
N GLY A 21 18.43 -7.76 1.44
CA GLY A 21 18.41 -9.10 2.01
C GLY A 21 17.44 -9.30 3.16
N VAL A 22 16.53 -8.34 3.40
CA VAL A 22 15.43 -8.51 4.36
C VAL A 22 14.33 -9.34 3.69
N GLU A 23 13.78 -10.33 4.38
CA GLU A 23 12.60 -11.05 3.93
C GLU A 23 11.39 -10.09 3.98
N ALA A 24 11.06 -9.49 2.84
CA ALA A 24 10.02 -8.50 2.71
C ALA A 24 8.87 -9.04 1.86
N HIS A 25 7.63 -8.79 2.32
CA HIS A 25 6.41 -9.17 1.61
C HIS A 25 5.52 -7.94 1.41
N TYR A 26 4.87 -7.87 0.24
CA TYR A 26 4.04 -6.73 -0.08
C TYR A 26 2.55 -7.06 0.01
N VAL A 27 1.84 -6.30 0.86
CA VAL A 27 0.39 -6.41 1.04
C VAL A 27 -0.27 -5.32 0.21
N THR A 28 -0.99 -5.70 -0.84
CA THR A 28 -1.72 -4.78 -1.71
C THR A 28 -2.84 -5.52 -2.46
N ALA A 29 -3.59 -4.79 -3.28
CA ALA A 29 -4.50 -5.41 -4.24
C ALA A 29 -4.20 -4.94 -5.66
N LEU A 30 -4.27 -5.89 -6.59
CA LEU A 30 -4.13 -5.69 -8.03
C LEU A 30 -5.32 -6.30 -8.77
N GLY A 31 -5.47 -5.96 -10.04
CA GLY A 31 -6.46 -6.59 -10.90
C GLY A 31 -6.04 -7.96 -11.41
N GLU A 32 -6.84 -8.53 -12.31
CA GLU A 32 -6.55 -9.80 -13.01
C GLU A 32 -5.99 -9.57 -14.42
N ASP A 33 -5.75 -8.32 -14.79
CA ASP A 33 -5.25 -7.91 -16.08
C ASP A 33 -3.73 -8.18 -16.26
N ALA A 34 -3.27 -8.13 -17.51
CA ALA A 34 -1.88 -8.43 -17.85
C ALA A 34 -0.86 -7.48 -17.19
N ARG A 35 -1.23 -6.22 -16.92
CA ARG A 35 -0.34 -5.27 -16.23
C ARG A 35 -0.19 -5.61 -14.77
N SER A 36 -1.28 -6.03 -14.13
CA SER A 36 -1.27 -6.54 -12.76
C SER A 36 -0.40 -7.78 -12.63
N GLN A 37 -0.45 -8.69 -13.62
CA GLN A 37 0.42 -9.87 -13.63
C GLN A 37 1.88 -9.49 -13.85
N TRP A 38 2.16 -8.59 -14.79
CA TRP A 38 3.51 -8.07 -15.01
C TRP A 38 4.12 -7.46 -13.74
N LEU A 39 3.37 -6.66 -12.99
CA LEU A 39 3.83 -6.10 -11.71
C LEU A 39 4.22 -7.19 -10.71
N ILE A 40 3.41 -8.24 -10.56
CA ILE A 40 3.70 -9.36 -9.65
C ILE A 40 5.00 -10.08 -10.07
N ASP A 41 5.19 -10.29 -11.37
CA ASP A 41 6.36 -11.00 -11.90
C ASP A 41 7.63 -10.15 -11.73
N GLU A 42 7.58 -8.84 -11.98
CA GLU A 42 8.67 -7.91 -11.72
C GLU A 42 9.06 -7.89 -10.24
N TRP A 43 8.07 -7.74 -9.34
CA TRP A 43 8.34 -7.69 -7.90
C TRP A 43 8.92 -8.99 -7.37
N ARG A 44 8.42 -10.13 -7.86
CA ARG A 44 8.99 -11.45 -7.52
C ARG A 44 10.43 -11.58 -8.03
N GLY A 45 10.72 -11.07 -9.23
CA GLY A 45 12.07 -11.03 -9.80
C GLY A 45 13.05 -10.19 -8.98
N GLU A 46 12.56 -9.18 -8.25
CA GLU A 46 13.34 -8.36 -7.32
C GLU A 46 13.49 -9.01 -5.91
N GLY A 47 12.98 -10.22 -5.71
CA GLY A 47 13.04 -10.92 -4.42
C GLY A 47 11.94 -10.52 -3.43
N LEU A 48 10.94 -9.73 -3.86
CA LEU A 48 9.84 -9.33 -2.98
C LEU A 48 8.78 -10.44 -2.89
N GLY A 49 8.36 -10.79 -1.68
CA GLY A 49 7.25 -11.71 -1.44
C GLY A 49 5.92 -11.11 -1.89
N VAL A 50 5.18 -11.86 -2.72
CA VAL A 50 3.93 -11.42 -3.36
C VAL A 50 2.71 -12.26 -2.96
N SER A 51 2.85 -13.14 -1.96
CA SER A 51 1.77 -14.02 -1.50
C SER A 51 0.55 -13.28 -0.95
N HIS A 52 0.76 -12.06 -0.44
CA HIS A 52 -0.29 -11.22 0.12
C HIS A 52 -0.90 -10.21 -0.89
N VAL A 53 -0.57 -10.34 -2.17
CA VAL A 53 -1.22 -9.55 -3.23
C VAL A 53 -2.60 -10.12 -3.50
N VAL A 54 -3.64 -9.35 -3.20
CA VAL A 54 -5.04 -9.71 -3.45
C VAL A 54 -5.40 -9.42 -4.90
N ARG A 55 -6.11 -10.34 -5.56
CA ARG A 55 -6.61 -10.14 -6.93
C ARG A 55 -8.07 -9.68 -6.87
N ILE A 56 -8.35 -8.54 -7.47
CA ILE A 56 -9.70 -7.95 -7.51
C ILE A 56 -10.20 -7.95 -8.96
N PRO A 57 -11.26 -8.72 -9.28
CA PRO A 57 -11.82 -8.75 -10.63
C PRO A 57 -12.25 -7.36 -11.11
N ASN A 58 -12.09 -7.09 -12.39
CA ASN A 58 -12.49 -5.84 -13.06
C ASN A 58 -11.87 -4.57 -12.46
N ARG A 59 -10.74 -4.69 -11.76
CA ARG A 59 -9.95 -3.57 -11.27
C ARG A 59 -8.55 -3.59 -11.88
N GLN A 60 -7.86 -2.46 -11.83
CA GLN A 60 -6.53 -2.28 -12.40
C GLN A 60 -5.61 -1.63 -11.35
N PRO A 61 -4.28 -1.73 -11.51
CA PRO A 61 -3.36 -0.95 -10.70
C PRO A 61 -3.57 0.54 -10.94
N GLY A 62 -3.29 1.34 -9.94
CA GLY A 62 -3.23 2.79 -10.10
C GLY A 62 -2.16 3.18 -11.11
N LEU A 63 -2.46 4.15 -11.96
CA LEU A 63 -1.54 4.68 -12.96
C LEU A 63 -1.14 6.11 -12.60
N TYR A 64 0.11 6.45 -12.83
CA TYR A 64 0.55 7.83 -12.93
C TYR A 64 1.45 8.03 -14.14
N TRP A 65 1.42 9.23 -14.66
CA TRP A 65 2.22 9.64 -15.80
C TRP A 65 3.19 10.72 -15.37
N ILE A 66 4.45 10.57 -15.75
CA ILE A 66 5.49 11.57 -15.53
C ILE A 66 5.79 12.24 -16.86
N THR A 67 5.63 13.56 -16.90
CA THR A 67 6.11 14.39 -18.00
C THR A 67 7.30 15.21 -17.49
N THR A 68 8.40 15.17 -18.22
CA THR A 68 9.57 15.99 -17.92
C THR A 68 9.63 17.11 -18.96
N ASP A 69 9.74 18.35 -18.52
CA ASP A 69 9.87 19.50 -19.41
C ASP A 69 11.32 19.68 -19.91
N ALA A 70 11.55 20.72 -20.73
CA ALA A 70 12.86 21.01 -21.28
C ALA A 70 13.91 21.43 -20.22
N LYS A 71 13.47 21.77 -19.00
CA LYS A 71 14.34 22.12 -17.86
C LYS A 71 14.61 20.95 -16.94
N GLY A 72 14.03 19.77 -17.23
CA GLY A 72 14.15 18.58 -16.38
C GLY A 72 13.12 18.51 -15.24
N GLU A 73 12.20 19.49 -15.15
CA GLU A 73 11.16 19.50 -14.13
C GLU A 73 10.11 18.44 -14.42
N ARG A 74 9.71 17.69 -13.38
CA ARG A 74 8.75 16.61 -13.49
C ARG A 74 7.37 17.05 -13.06
N SER A 75 6.37 16.79 -13.89
CA SER A 75 4.96 16.90 -13.56
C SER A 75 4.30 15.53 -13.54
N PHE A 76 3.31 15.36 -12.66
CA PHE A 76 2.64 14.09 -12.42
C PHE A 76 1.14 14.21 -12.66
N SER A 77 0.61 13.31 -13.48
CA SER A 77 -0.83 13.10 -13.65
C SER A 77 -1.21 11.73 -13.10
N TYR A 78 -2.33 11.62 -12.37
CA TYR A 78 -2.71 10.41 -11.65
C TYR A 78 -4.07 9.89 -12.08
N TRP A 79 -4.16 8.58 -12.30
CA TRP A 79 -5.39 7.81 -12.50
C TRP A 79 -5.40 6.65 -11.52
N ARG A 80 -5.80 6.91 -10.28
CA ARG A 80 -5.78 5.93 -9.20
C ARG A 80 -7.06 5.89 -8.36
N GLY A 81 -8.08 6.68 -8.72
CA GLY A 81 -9.36 6.72 -8.00
C GLY A 81 -10.07 5.37 -7.96
N GLU A 82 -9.92 4.58 -9.03
CA GLU A 82 -10.54 3.26 -9.20
C GLU A 82 -9.54 2.10 -9.04
N SER A 83 -8.37 2.35 -8.45
CA SER A 83 -7.34 1.32 -8.31
C SER A 83 -7.77 0.18 -7.40
N ALA A 84 -7.33 -1.04 -7.72
CA ALA A 84 -7.57 -2.24 -6.92
C ALA A 84 -7.13 -2.05 -5.46
N ALA A 85 -6.03 -1.35 -5.22
CA ALA A 85 -5.48 -1.12 -3.88
C ALA A 85 -6.49 -0.46 -2.92
N ARG A 86 -7.41 0.37 -3.43
CA ARG A 86 -8.48 0.97 -2.62
C ARG A 86 -9.47 -0.05 -2.06
N GLN A 87 -9.54 -1.23 -2.67
CA GLN A 87 -10.45 -2.31 -2.28
C GLN A 87 -9.75 -3.44 -1.51
N LEU A 88 -8.49 -3.26 -1.13
CA LEU A 88 -7.72 -4.29 -0.40
C LEU A 88 -8.49 -4.86 0.81
N LEU A 89 -9.11 -4.00 1.59
CA LEU A 89 -9.84 -4.38 2.80
C LEU A 89 -11.38 -4.37 2.59
N SER A 90 -11.88 -4.42 1.36
CA SER A 90 -13.33 -4.39 1.12
C SER A 90 -14.05 -5.69 1.52
N ALA A 91 -13.36 -6.84 1.41
CA ALA A 91 -13.91 -8.14 1.75
C ALA A 91 -13.49 -8.57 3.17
N GLU A 92 -14.44 -9.07 3.97
CA GLU A 92 -14.19 -9.60 5.31
C GLU A 92 -13.25 -10.80 5.29
N SER A 93 -13.36 -11.65 4.27
CA SER A 93 -12.46 -12.79 4.07
C SER A 93 -11.00 -12.39 3.91
N THR A 94 -10.75 -11.25 3.26
CA THR A 94 -9.37 -10.70 3.14
C THR A 94 -8.85 -10.25 4.50
N LEU A 95 -9.67 -9.56 5.29
CA LEU A 95 -9.29 -9.13 6.64
C LEU A 95 -8.97 -10.33 7.52
N THR A 96 -9.85 -11.36 7.55
CA THR A 96 -9.65 -12.58 8.32
C THR A 96 -8.34 -13.27 7.91
N ARG A 97 -8.11 -13.45 6.61
CA ARG A 97 -6.88 -14.06 6.09
C ARG A 97 -5.63 -13.30 6.52
N LEU A 98 -5.60 -11.98 6.30
CA LEU A 98 -4.45 -11.15 6.67
C LEU A 98 -4.21 -11.14 8.19
N SER A 99 -5.27 -11.18 9.01
CA SER A 99 -5.13 -11.25 10.47
C SER A 99 -4.49 -12.57 10.96
N VAL A 100 -4.61 -13.64 10.18
CA VAL A 100 -3.97 -14.94 10.49
C VAL A 100 -2.55 -15.03 9.89
N GLU A 101 -2.38 -14.58 8.66
CA GLU A 101 -1.10 -14.72 7.95
C GLU A 101 -0.04 -13.74 8.46
N LEU A 102 -0.40 -12.49 8.77
CA LEU A 102 0.55 -11.45 9.11
C LEU A 102 1.08 -11.52 10.55
N VAL A 103 0.53 -12.35 11.42
CA VAL A 103 1.07 -12.54 12.79
C VAL A 103 2.43 -13.23 12.83
N THR A 104 2.88 -13.81 11.72
CA THR A 104 4.17 -14.46 11.59
C THR A 104 5.32 -13.50 11.27
N TYR A 105 5.02 -12.23 11.01
CA TYR A 105 6.01 -11.19 10.70
C TYR A 105 6.46 -10.43 11.95
N ASP A 106 7.70 -9.98 11.95
CA ASP A 106 8.26 -9.16 13.04
C ASP A 106 7.76 -7.73 13.00
N LEU A 107 7.47 -7.22 11.78
CA LEU A 107 7.12 -5.82 11.53
C LEU A 107 6.12 -5.69 10.38
N VAL A 108 5.12 -4.86 10.59
CA VAL A 108 4.23 -4.35 9.52
C VAL A 108 4.44 -2.86 9.38
N TYR A 109 4.70 -2.41 8.14
CA TYR A 109 4.91 -1.01 7.79
C TYR A 109 3.78 -0.50 6.88
N PHE A 110 3.28 0.69 7.15
CA PHE A 110 2.33 1.39 6.30
C PHE A 110 2.54 2.92 6.37
N SER A 111 1.89 3.66 5.48
CA SER A 111 2.08 5.11 5.39
C SER A 111 0.78 5.90 5.33
N GLY A 112 0.88 7.23 5.44
CA GLY A 112 -0.23 8.14 5.24
C GLY A 112 -0.83 8.06 3.81
N ILE A 113 -0.05 7.64 2.81
CA ILE A 113 -0.58 7.36 1.46
C ILE A 113 -1.46 6.11 1.50
N THR A 114 -1.06 5.06 2.21
CA THR A 114 -1.89 3.86 2.43
C THR A 114 -3.23 4.23 3.04
N LEU A 115 -3.22 5.05 4.11
CA LEU A 115 -4.44 5.50 4.78
C LEU A 115 -5.38 6.26 3.85
N SER A 116 -4.83 7.09 2.96
CA SER A 116 -5.61 7.88 2.00
C SER A 116 -6.33 7.06 0.92
N LEU A 117 -6.02 5.78 0.79
CA LEU A 117 -6.69 4.87 -0.15
C LEU A 117 -8.06 4.42 0.36
N PHE A 118 -8.25 4.34 1.68
CA PHE A 118 -9.40 3.73 2.29
C PHE A 118 -10.49 4.75 2.61
N ASP A 119 -11.73 4.31 2.46
CA ASP A 119 -12.90 4.97 3.04
C ASP A 119 -12.98 4.67 4.56
N GLN A 120 -14.02 5.18 5.20
CA GLN A 120 -14.20 4.99 6.64
C GLN A 120 -14.24 3.50 7.03
N GLN A 121 -14.95 2.66 6.27
CA GLN A 121 -15.03 1.23 6.56
C GLN A 121 -13.68 0.52 6.37
N GLY A 122 -12.94 0.87 5.33
CA GLY A 122 -11.59 0.37 5.10
C GLY A 122 -10.63 0.74 6.21
N LEU A 123 -10.70 1.98 6.72
CA LEU A 123 -9.93 2.42 7.89
C LEU A 123 -10.29 1.66 9.16
N GLU A 124 -11.59 1.47 9.44
CA GLU A 124 -12.04 0.69 10.60
C GLU A 124 -11.50 -0.74 10.57
N ARG A 125 -11.51 -1.39 9.40
CA ARG A 125 -10.93 -2.71 9.18
C ARG A 125 -9.41 -2.71 9.33
N LEU A 126 -8.73 -1.69 8.85
CA LEU A 126 -7.28 -1.53 9.07
C LEU A 126 -6.97 -1.43 10.57
N TRP A 127 -7.70 -0.61 11.32
CA TRP A 127 -7.50 -0.51 12.77
C TRP A 127 -7.75 -1.83 13.50
N ALA A 128 -8.74 -2.61 13.06
CA ALA A 128 -8.98 -3.94 13.60
C ALA A 128 -7.81 -4.89 13.32
N LEU A 129 -7.28 -4.88 12.09
CA LEU A 129 -6.10 -5.65 11.70
C LEU A 129 -4.88 -5.27 12.56
N LEU A 130 -4.56 -3.97 12.64
CA LEU A 130 -3.40 -3.51 13.42
C LEU A 130 -3.51 -3.87 14.92
N ARG A 131 -4.70 -3.79 15.50
CA ARG A 131 -4.92 -4.26 16.87
C ARG A 131 -4.66 -5.75 17.05
N ALA A 132 -5.13 -6.58 16.11
CA ALA A 132 -4.90 -8.02 16.15
C ALA A 132 -3.40 -8.34 16.05
N LEU A 133 -2.68 -7.68 15.13
CA LEU A 133 -1.25 -7.87 14.94
C LEU A 133 -0.44 -7.45 16.18
N ARG A 134 -0.75 -6.29 16.77
CA ARG A 134 -0.10 -5.87 18.03
C ARG A 134 -0.40 -6.83 19.19
N GLY A 135 -1.64 -7.36 19.25
CA GLY A 135 -1.99 -8.40 20.22
C GLY A 135 -1.18 -9.68 20.07
N ALA A 136 -0.67 -9.96 18.86
CA ALA A 136 0.25 -11.05 18.56
C ALA A 136 1.75 -10.63 18.64
N SER A 137 2.05 -9.44 19.17
CA SER A 137 3.42 -8.90 19.33
C SER A 137 4.11 -8.50 18.02
N VAL A 138 3.39 -8.34 16.93
CA VAL A 138 3.93 -7.78 15.68
C VAL A 138 4.12 -6.27 15.88
N ARG A 139 5.30 -5.76 15.60
CA ARG A 139 5.57 -4.31 15.65
C ARG A 139 4.94 -3.59 14.46
N ILE A 140 4.45 -2.40 14.69
CA ILE A 140 3.80 -1.58 13.65
C ILE A 140 4.61 -0.30 13.44
N ALA A 141 5.07 -0.06 12.22
CA ALA A 141 5.73 1.17 11.82
C ALA A 141 4.84 2.01 10.91
N PHE A 142 4.75 3.32 11.18
CA PHE A 142 3.94 4.27 10.43
C PHE A 142 4.77 5.44 9.93
N ASP A 143 4.79 5.64 8.62
CA ASP A 143 5.33 6.84 7.98
C ASP A 143 4.20 7.83 7.66
N GLY A 144 4.25 9.01 8.24
CA GLY A 144 3.26 10.05 7.99
C GLY A 144 3.08 10.39 6.52
N ASN A 145 4.16 10.55 5.78
CA ASN A 145 4.22 10.78 4.32
C ASN A 145 3.01 11.56 3.77
N TYR A 146 2.71 12.70 4.41
CA TYR A 146 1.51 13.50 4.14
C TYR A 146 1.50 14.06 2.71
N ARG A 147 0.42 13.83 1.99
CA ARG A 147 0.18 14.35 0.66
C ARG A 147 -1.15 15.11 0.64
N PRO A 148 -1.16 16.45 0.72
CA PRO A 148 -2.39 17.23 0.83
C PRO A 148 -3.46 16.86 -0.21
N ARG A 149 -3.05 16.63 -1.46
CA ARG A 149 -3.96 16.27 -2.56
C ARG A 149 -4.62 14.89 -2.45
N ALA A 150 -4.18 14.06 -1.51
CA ALA A 150 -4.75 12.73 -1.28
C ALA A 150 -5.91 12.73 -0.26
N TRP A 151 -6.16 13.86 0.38
CA TRP A 151 -7.12 14.00 1.47
C TRP A 151 -8.20 15.00 1.13
N ALA A 152 -9.43 14.74 1.59
CA ALA A 152 -10.55 15.66 1.41
C ALA A 152 -10.35 16.96 2.22
N SER A 153 -9.72 16.87 3.40
CA SER A 153 -9.32 18.03 4.20
C SER A 153 -8.10 17.70 5.08
N LYS A 154 -7.47 18.76 5.59
CA LYS A 154 -6.35 18.64 6.53
C LYS A 154 -6.81 18.05 7.86
N GLU A 155 -7.97 18.43 8.33
CA GLU A 155 -8.57 17.99 9.59
C GLU A 155 -8.85 16.47 9.56
N LEU A 156 -9.36 15.97 8.42
CA LEU A 156 -9.55 14.53 8.21
C LEU A 156 -8.19 13.79 8.27
N ALA A 157 -7.19 14.30 7.55
CA ALA A 157 -5.85 13.70 7.59
C ALA A 157 -5.29 13.67 9.02
N GLN A 158 -5.42 14.76 9.77
CA GLN A 158 -4.96 14.85 11.15
C GLN A 158 -5.65 13.83 12.07
N SER A 159 -6.97 13.68 11.96
CA SER A 159 -7.72 12.73 12.77
C SER A 159 -7.32 11.28 12.46
N VAL A 160 -7.16 10.95 11.18
CA VAL A 160 -6.73 9.60 10.75
C VAL A 160 -5.29 9.31 11.17
N PHE A 161 -4.39 10.29 11.06
CA PHE A 161 -3.00 10.15 11.52
C PHE A 161 -2.90 9.98 13.03
N ALA A 162 -3.72 10.71 13.81
CA ALA A 162 -3.78 10.52 15.25
C ALA A 162 -4.20 9.08 15.62
N MET A 163 -5.10 8.47 14.84
CA MET A 163 -5.45 7.05 15.01
C MET A 163 -4.30 6.13 14.61
N ALA A 164 -3.61 6.40 13.49
CA ALA A 164 -2.45 5.62 13.07
C ALA A 164 -1.37 5.59 14.16
N LEU A 165 -1.01 6.75 14.71
CA LEU A 165 -0.02 6.87 15.79
C LEU A 165 -0.38 6.07 17.03
N ARG A 166 -1.66 5.95 17.40
CA ARG A 166 -2.12 5.12 18.53
C ARG A 166 -1.93 3.62 18.28
N HIS A 167 -1.88 3.21 17.01
CA HIS A 167 -1.73 1.82 16.61
C HIS A 167 -0.29 1.47 16.20
N SER A 168 0.63 2.44 16.22
CA SER A 168 2.03 2.25 15.80
C SER A 168 2.96 2.22 17.02
N ASP A 169 4.10 1.56 16.82
CA ASP A 169 5.19 1.46 17.80
C ASP A 169 6.40 2.31 17.36
N ILE A 170 6.49 2.59 16.04
CA ILE A 170 7.54 3.37 15.38
C ILE A 170 6.90 4.37 14.43
#